data_abb699196c4f617455f12cfdd5a60f0e
#
_entry.id   abb699196c4f617455f12cfdd5a60f0e
#
_cell.length_a   1.000
_cell.length_b   1.000
_cell.length_c   1.000
_cell.angle_alpha   90.00
_cell.angle_beta   90.00
_cell.angle_gamma   90.00
#
_symmetry.space_group_name_H-M   'P 1'
#
loop_
_entity.id
_entity.type
_entity.pdbx_description
1 polymer ?
#
loop_
_entity_poly.entity_id
_entity_poly.type
_entity_poly.pdbx_seq_one_letter_code
_entity_poly.pdbx_strand_id
1 'polypeptide(L)'
;LWKNLIEYYRRAYEMALEAAVTRTKKAVYEGGGAYNEQVNFVRQQLVSNNPTWTRVMVEAKLPERLRPLEVMSKNLWWSWTLGAYELYECIDPEMWQEIGRNPISFLDKLNSRRLRELENDSAFLEKMDTVYKSFLDYMAKKEDTKGPRIAYFSMEYGLHASLKIYSGGLGIIAGD
;
A
#
# COMPACT_ATOMS: atom_id res chain seq x y z
N LEU A 1 -12.07 5.23 2.08
CA LEU A 1 -13.49 4.98 2.35
C LEU A 1 -13.70 4.10 3.58
N TRP A 2 -13.05 2.93 3.66
CA TRP A 2 -13.20 1.96 4.78
C TRP A 2 -12.74 2.50 6.14
N LYS A 3 -11.65 3.26 6.22
CA LYS A 3 -11.18 3.88 7.48
C LYS A 3 -12.22 4.83 8.07
N ASN A 4 -12.86 5.63 7.22
CA ASN A 4 -13.89 6.57 7.66
C ASN A 4 -15.16 5.85 8.12
N LEU A 5 -15.50 4.72 7.51
CA LEU A 5 -16.65 3.91 7.90
C LEU A 5 -16.44 3.25 9.27
N ILE A 6 -15.25 2.68 9.50
CA ILE A 6 -14.87 2.08 10.79
C ILE A 6 -14.90 3.16 11.90
N GLU A 7 -14.34 4.33 11.64
CA GLU A 7 -14.33 5.44 12.60
C GLU A 7 -15.76 5.95 12.90
N TYR A 8 -16.62 6.02 11.89
CA TYR A 8 -18.03 6.36 12.06
C TYR A 8 -18.77 5.36 12.96
N TYR A 9 -18.60 4.05 12.69
CA TYR A 9 -19.23 3.01 13.53
C TYR A 9 -18.65 2.99 14.95
N ARG A 10 -17.38 3.25 15.15
CA ARG A 10 -16.75 3.36 16.46
C ARG A 10 -17.37 4.51 17.26
N ARG A 11 -17.48 5.69 16.67
CA ARG A 11 -18.11 6.86 17.33
C ARG A 11 -19.59 6.64 17.62
N ALA A 12 -20.33 6.03 16.69
CA ALA A 12 -21.73 5.70 16.91
C ALA A 12 -21.91 4.72 18.07
N TYR A 13 -21.03 3.73 18.19
CA TYR A 13 -21.02 2.76 19.28
C TYR A 13 -20.68 3.44 20.64
N GLU A 14 -19.65 4.29 20.67
CA GLU A 14 -19.27 5.05 21.87
C GLU A 14 -20.41 5.97 22.35
N MET A 15 -21.07 6.68 21.45
CA MET A 15 -22.23 7.51 21.75
C MET A 15 -23.43 6.70 22.28
N ALA A 16 -23.69 5.54 21.69
CA ALA A 16 -24.76 4.65 22.16
C ALA A 16 -24.47 4.10 23.55
N LEU A 17 -23.21 3.77 23.84
CA LEU A 17 -22.74 3.30 25.13
C LEU A 17 -22.88 4.39 26.21
N GLU A 18 -22.46 5.63 25.90
CA GLU A 18 -22.63 6.78 26.83
C GLU A 18 -24.09 7.08 27.12
N ALA A 19 -24.95 7.02 26.09
CA ALA A 19 -26.38 7.21 26.25
C ALA A 19 -27.02 6.12 27.12
N ALA A 20 -26.59 4.86 26.97
CA ALA A 20 -27.04 3.74 27.79
C ALA A 20 -26.59 3.90 29.26
N VAL A 21 -25.32 4.26 29.47
CA VAL A 21 -24.76 4.50 30.81
C VAL A 21 -25.49 5.68 31.51
N THR A 22 -25.80 6.76 30.78
CA THR A 22 -26.49 7.93 31.30
C THR A 22 -27.94 7.60 31.67
N ARG A 23 -28.67 6.83 30.84
CA ARG A 23 -30.02 6.37 31.16
C ARG A 23 -30.04 5.47 32.40
N THR A 24 -29.08 4.58 32.52
CA THR A 24 -28.94 3.68 33.66
C THR A 24 -28.65 4.48 34.96
N LYS A 25 -27.75 5.47 34.91
CA LYS A 25 -27.48 6.37 36.04
C LYS A 25 -28.71 7.14 36.47
N LYS A 26 -29.53 7.63 35.54
CA LYS A 26 -30.76 8.36 35.83
C LYS A 26 -31.82 7.47 36.51
N ALA A 27 -32.03 6.27 35.97
CA ALA A 27 -32.98 5.32 36.55
C ALA A 27 -32.61 4.86 37.98
N VAL A 28 -31.36 4.93 38.31
CA VAL A 28 -30.78 4.52 39.60
C VAL A 28 -30.91 5.60 40.66
N TYR A 29 -30.78 6.87 40.30
CA TYR A 29 -30.97 7.96 41.22
C TYR A 29 -32.43 8.04 41.72
N GLU A 30 -33.35 7.46 40.94
CA GLU A 30 -34.80 7.45 41.26
C GLU A 30 -35.28 6.21 42.03
N GLY A 31 -34.46 5.12 42.14
CA GLY A 31 -34.88 3.86 42.78
C GLY A 31 -33.78 3.19 43.60
N GLY A 32 -33.64 3.56 44.85
CA GLY A 32 -32.59 3.06 45.72
C GLY A 32 -32.56 1.53 45.91
N GLY A 33 -31.37 0.96 45.94
CA GLY A 33 -31.03 -0.36 46.49
C GLY A 33 -30.68 -1.48 45.53
N ALA A 34 -31.28 -1.62 44.35
CA ALA A 34 -30.97 -2.68 43.36
C ALA A 34 -29.84 -2.30 42.37
N TYR A 35 -29.17 -1.22 42.64
CA TYR A 35 -28.24 -0.56 41.70
C TYR A 35 -26.97 -1.35 41.35
N ASN A 36 -26.32 -1.88 42.38
CA ASN A 36 -25.02 -2.51 42.18
C ASN A 36 -25.10 -3.83 41.41
N GLU A 37 -26.16 -4.59 41.58
CA GLU A 37 -26.34 -5.86 40.86
C GLU A 37 -26.69 -5.65 39.37
N GLN A 38 -27.57 -4.70 39.08
CA GLN A 38 -27.94 -4.37 37.70
C GLN A 38 -26.78 -3.73 36.91
N VAL A 39 -26.04 -2.83 37.56
CA VAL A 39 -24.83 -2.24 36.92
C VAL A 39 -23.76 -3.28 36.69
N ASN A 40 -23.55 -4.18 37.63
CA ASN A 40 -22.58 -5.28 37.44
C ASN A 40 -23.05 -6.28 36.38
N PHE A 41 -24.33 -6.59 36.28
CA PHE A 41 -24.90 -7.41 35.24
C PHE A 41 -24.72 -6.76 33.85
N VAL A 42 -25.05 -5.49 33.67
CA VAL A 42 -24.85 -4.75 32.43
C VAL A 42 -23.36 -4.65 32.08
N ARG A 43 -22.50 -4.41 33.08
CA ARG A 43 -21.04 -4.38 32.89
C ARG A 43 -20.49 -5.73 32.46
N GLN A 44 -20.94 -6.83 33.04
CA GLN A 44 -20.55 -8.18 32.64
C GLN A 44 -21.04 -8.54 31.25
N GLN A 45 -22.27 -8.15 30.87
CA GLN A 45 -22.77 -8.34 29.50
C GLN A 45 -22.00 -7.50 28.48
N LEU A 46 -21.66 -6.26 28.80
CA LEU A 46 -20.87 -5.40 27.92
C LEU A 46 -19.43 -5.91 27.76
N VAL A 47 -18.84 -6.48 28.80
CA VAL A 47 -17.51 -7.08 28.74
C VAL A 47 -17.53 -8.43 28.00
N SER A 48 -18.59 -9.22 28.17
CA SER A 48 -18.76 -10.52 27.48
C SER A 48 -19.12 -10.36 26.00
N ASN A 49 -19.77 -9.26 25.64
CA ASN A 49 -20.13 -8.92 24.24
C ASN A 49 -19.11 -7.98 23.56
N ASN A 50 -17.95 -7.76 24.18
CA ASN A 50 -16.91 -6.97 23.54
C ASN A 50 -16.42 -7.74 22.30
N PRO A 51 -16.71 -7.27 21.08
CA PRO A 51 -16.29 -7.98 19.88
C PRO A 51 -14.76 -8.02 19.86
N THR A 52 -14.22 -9.22 19.90
CA THR A 52 -12.79 -9.44 19.63
C THR A 52 -12.53 -9.13 18.15
N TRP A 53 -11.96 -7.99 17.89
CA TRP A 53 -11.57 -7.60 16.53
C TRP A 53 -10.30 -8.32 16.14
N THR A 54 -10.41 -9.27 15.21
CA THR A 54 -9.24 -9.84 14.55
C THR A 54 -8.95 -9.02 13.31
N ARG A 55 -7.78 -8.39 13.29
CA ARG A 55 -7.31 -7.69 12.09
C ARG A 55 -6.87 -8.74 11.06
N VAL A 56 -7.68 -8.93 10.04
CA VAL A 56 -7.30 -9.74 8.88
C VAL A 56 -6.67 -8.81 7.85
N MET A 57 -5.37 -8.96 7.61
CA MET A 57 -4.68 -8.32 6.50
C MET A 57 -4.68 -9.30 5.33
N VAL A 58 -5.37 -8.94 4.26
CA VAL A 58 -5.33 -9.69 3.00
C VAL A 58 -4.34 -8.97 2.09
N GLU A 59 -3.16 -9.54 1.94
CA GLU A 59 -2.17 -9.08 0.96
C GLU A 59 -2.36 -9.88 -0.33
N ALA A 60 -2.66 -9.19 -1.43
CA ALA A 60 -2.63 -9.80 -2.73
C ALA A 60 -1.17 -10.00 -3.13
N LYS A 61 -0.70 -11.25 -3.19
CA LYS A 61 0.62 -11.56 -3.73
C LYS A 61 0.55 -11.65 -5.24
N LEU A 62 1.53 -11.04 -5.90
CA LEU A 62 1.75 -11.31 -7.32
C LEU A 62 2.02 -12.81 -7.52
N PRO A 63 1.46 -13.41 -8.59
CA PRO A 63 1.83 -14.75 -9.00
C PRO A 63 3.34 -14.89 -9.19
N GLU A 64 3.90 -16.05 -8.83
CA GLU A 64 5.36 -16.26 -8.86
C GLU A 64 5.95 -16.01 -10.25
N ARG A 65 5.20 -16.35 -11.31
CA ARG A 65 5.62 -16.10 -12.70
C ARG A 65 5.76 -14.61 -13.04
N LEU A 66 4.99 -13.73 -12.38
CA LEU A 66 5.02 -12.29 -12.58
C LEU A 66 5.93 -11.54 -11.58
N ARG A 67 6.60 -12.27 -10.69
CA ARG A 67 7.52 -11.69 -9.70
C ARG A 67 8.62 -10.79 -10.28
N PRO A 68 9.16 -11.01 -11.50
CA PRO A 68 10.07 -10.07 -12.13
C PRO A 68 9.57 -8.64 -12.19
N LEU A 69 8.26 -8.42 -12.38
CA LEU A 69 7.66 -7.07 -12.37
C LEU A 69 7.85 -6.39 -11.01
N GLU A 70 7.61 -7.12 -9.92
CA GLU A 70 7.79 -6.59 -8.56
C GLU A 70 9.25 -6.25 -8.27
N VAL A 71 10.19 -7.10 -8.70
CA VAL A 71 11.62 -6.86 -8.48
C VAL A 71 12.09 -5.61 -9.22
N MET A 72 11.71 -5.46 -10.49
CA MET A 72 12.06 -4.28 -11.29
C MET A 72 11.38 -3.02 -10.78
N SER A 73 10.13 -3.09 -10.28
CA SER A 73 9.40 -1.92 -9.78
C SER A 73 10.09 -1.21 -8.61
N LYS A 74 10.88 -1.94 -7.84
CA LYS A 74 11.61 -1.44 -6.68
C LYS A 74 12.95 -0.80 -7.01
N ASN A 75 13.36 -0.78 -8.26
CA ASN A 75 14.61 -0.19 -8.73
C ASN A 75 14.31 0.84 -9.83
N LEU A 76 14.79 2.06 -9.68
CA LEU A 76 14.54 3.14 -10.64
C LEU A 76 15.07 2.89 -12.05
N TRP A 77 15.86 1.84 -12.29
CA TRP A 77 16.34 1.43 -13.60
C TRP A 77 15.23 1.36 -14.66
N TRP A 78 14.01 1.00 -14.27
CA TRP A 78 12.86 0.95 -15.16
C TRP A 78 12.51 2.34 -15.74
N SER A 79 12.79 3.43 -15.03
CA SER A 79 12.34 4.77 -15.42
C SER A 79 13.12 5.36 -16.61
N TRP A 80 14.33 4.90 -16.84
CA TRP A 80 15.16 5.29 -18.01
C TRP A 80 15.36 4.15 -19.02
N THR A 81 14.81 2.99 -18.78
CA THR A 81 14.88 1.87 -19.69
C THR A 81 13.55 1.71 -20.44
N LEU A 82 13.51 2.10 -21.71
CA LEU A 82 12.29 2.16 -22.52
C LEU A 82 11.52 0.82 -22.46
N GLY A 83 12.20 -0.32 -22.65
CA GLY A 83 11.56 -1.63 -22.63
C GLY A 83 10.90 -1.96 -21.29
N ALA A 84 11.47 -1.52 -20.16
CA ALA A 84 10.87 -1.69 -18.84
C ALA A 84 9.67 -0.77 -18.65
N TYR A 85 9.76 0.48 -19.08
CA TYR A 85 8.66 1.42 -19.06
C TYR A 85 7.45 0.89 -19.86
N GLU A 86 7.67 0.50 -21.12
CA GLU A 86 6.66 -0.05 -22.01
C GLU A 86 6.04 -1.35 -21.49
N LEU A 87 6.78 -2.12 -20.70
CA LEU A 87 6.29 -3.34 -20.10
C LEU A 87 5.15 -3.09 -19.10
N TYR A 88 5.26 -2.05 -18.26
CA TYR A 88 4.17 -1.64 -17.36
C TYR A 88 3.03 -0.99 -18.13
N GLU A 89 3.34 -0.11 -19.07
CA GLU A 89 2.34 0.62 -19.85
C GLU A 89 1.44 -0.31 -20.66
N CYS A 90 1.98 -1.39 -21.27
CA CYS A 90 1.18 -2.32 -22.08
C CYS A 90 0.20 -3.19 -21.26
N ILE A 91 0.35 -3.27 -19.95
CA ILE A 91 -0.59 -4.00 -19.09
C ILE A 91 -1.92 -3.27 -19.00
N ASP A 92 -1.90 -1.98 -18.70
CA ASP A 92 -3.09 -1.11 -18.64
C ASP A 92 -2.63 0.34 -18.82
N PRO A 93 -2.67 0.88 -20.05
CA PRO A 93 -2.18 2.24 -20.33
C PRO A 93 -2.94 3.34 -19.60
N GLU A 94 -4.26 3.19 -19.41
CA GLU A 94 -5.09 4.18 -18.74
C GLU A 94 -4.75 4.24 -17.25
N MET A 95 -4.76 3.11 -16.58
CA MET A 95 -4.39 3.02 -15.17
C MET A 95 -2.95 3.46 -14.94
N TRP A 96 -2.02 3.14 -15.86
CA TRP A 96 -0.62 3.56 -15.78
C TRP A 96 -0.47 5.09 -15.71
N GLN A 97 -1.21 5.81 -16.56
CA GLN A 97 -1.24 7.28 -16.54
C GLN A 97 -1.90 7.82 -15.27
N GLU A 98 -3.04 7.25 -14.88
CA GLU A 98 -3.85 7.70 -13.74
C GLU A 98 -3.09 7.66 -12.41
N ILE A 99 -2.26 6.65 -12.21
CA ILE A 99 -1.44 6.51 -10.98
C ILE A 99 -0.12 7.26 -11.03
N GLY A 100 0.10 8.12 -12.05
CA GLY A 100 1.34 8.89 -12.23
C GLY A 100 2.55 8.03 -12.56
N ARG A 101 2.34 6.93 -13.28
CA ARG A 101 3.39 6.02 -13.76
C ARG A 101 4.25 5.45 -12.64
N ASN A 102 3.64 5.09 -11.52
CA ASN A 102 4.31 4.47 -10.39
C ASN A 102 4.11 2.95 -10.44
N PRO A 103 5.13 2.14 -10.76
CA PRO A 103 4.97 0.70 -10.96
C PRO A 103 4.58 -0.04 -9.67
N ILE A 104 5.00 0.41 -8.49
CA ILE A 104 4.60 -0.21 -7.22
C ILE A 104 3.10 -0.01 -7.01
N SER A 105 2.62 1.23 -7.09
CA SER A 105 1.19 1.53 -6.95
C SER A 105 0.35 0.89 -8.06
N PHE A 106 0.93 0.69 -9.22
CA PHE A 106 0.31 0.01 -10.36
C PHE A 106 0.07 -1.46 -10.06
N LEU A 107 1.09 -2.18 -9.63
CA LEU A 107 0.99 -3.60 -9.30
C LEU A 107 0.02 -3.84 -8.14
N ASP A 108 -0.02 -2.95 -7.16
CA ASP A 108 -0.95 -3.03 -6.02
C ASP A 108 -2.43 -2.85 -6.44
N LYS A 109 -2.69 -2.18 -7.55
CA LYS A 109 -4.05 -1.94 -8.07
C LYS A 109 -4.53 -2.99 -9.05
N LEU A 110 -3.63 -3.82 -9.59
CA LEU A 110 -4.00 -4.88 -10.52
C LEU A 110 -4.93 -5.90 -9.85
N ASN A 111 -6.04 -6.18 -10.51
CA ASN A 111 -6.98 -7.18 -10.01
C ASN A 111 -6.52 -8.61 -10.38
N SER A 112 -7.02 -9.59 -9.61
CA SER A 112 -6.66 -11.00 -9.79
C SER A 112 -7.03 -11.58 -11.16
N ARG A 113 -8.02 -11.00 -11.85
CA ARG A 113 -8.39 -11.42 -13.20
C ARG A 113 -7.29 -11.03 -14.18
N ARG A 114 -6.85 -9.76 -14.14
CA ARG A 114 -5.80 -9.27 -15.02
C ARG A 114 -4.48 -9.99 -14.80
N LEU A 115 -4.14 -10.28 -13.55
CA LEU A 115 -2.93 -11.07 -13.22
C LEU A 115 -2.98 -12.46 -13.85
N ARG A 116 -4.13 -13.16 -13.82
CA ARG A 116 -4.28 -14.46 -14.49
C ARG A 116 -4.22 -14.37 -16.02
N GLU A 117 -4.72 -13.31 -16.61
CA GLU A 117 -4.61 -13.06 -18.05
C GLU A 117 -3.12 -12.93 -18.45
N LEU A 118 -2.35 -12.14 -17.70
CA LEU A 118 -0.92 -11.95 -17.94
C LEU A 118 -0.09 -13.24 -17.77
N GLU A 119 -0.44 -14.08 -16.77
CA GLU A 119 0.22 -15.38 -16.57
C GLU A 119 0.03 -16.34 -17.77
N ASN A 120 -1.06 -16.18 -18.52
CA ASN A 120 -1.37 -17.01 -19.68
C ASN A 120 -1.01 -16.33 -21.02
N ASP A 121 -0.50 -15.11 -21.00
CA ASP A 121 -0.05 -14.40 -22.20
C ASP A 121 1.43 -14.67 -22.46
N SER A 122 1.69 -15.63 -23.37
CA SER A 122 3.05 -16.04 -23.72
C SER A 122 3.89 -14.91 -24.32
N ALA A 123 3.28 -14.02 -25.10
CA ALA A 123 3.99 -12.90 -25.72
C ALA A 123 4.41 -11.86 -24.67
N PHE A 124 3.52 -11.56 -23.72
CA PHE A 124 3.84 -10.72 -22.58
C PHE A 124 4.95 -11.29 -21.72
N LEU A 125 4.88 -12.59 -21.41
CA LEU A 125 5.88 -13.28 -20.58
C LEU A 125 7.27 -13.29 -21.26
N GLU A 126 7.35 -13.50 -22.56
CA GLU A 126 8.61 -13.45 -23.32
C GLU A 126 9.22 -12.03 -23.30
N LYS A 127 8.38 -10.99 -23.50
CA LYS A 127 8.81 -9.60 -23.37
C LYS A 127 9.32 -9.30 -21.97
N MET A 128 8.58 -9.73 -20.93
CA MET A 128 8.97 -9.56 -19.54
C MET A 128 10.30 -10.24 -19.22
N ASP A 129 10.49 -11.49 -19.65
CA ASP A 129 11.73 -12.23 -19.43
C ASP A 129 12.93 -11.57 -20.11
N THR A 130 12.75 -11.03 -21.30
CA THR A 130 13.79 -10.29 -22.03
C THR A 130 14.21 -9.03 -21.29
N VAL A 131 13.22 -8.24 -20.81
CA VAL A 131 13.47 -7.03 -20.05
C VAL A 131 14.11 -7.36 -18.70
N TYR A 132 13.62 -8.39 -18.02
CA TYR A 132 14.17 -8.81 -16.74
C TYR A 132 15.62 -9.30 -16.84
N LYS A 133 15.95 -10.03 -17.92
CA LYS A 133 17.33 -10.41 -18.20
C LYS A 133 18.23 -9.19 -18.36
N SER A 134 17.78 -8.18 -19.11
CA SER A 134 18.52 -6.91 -19.27
C SER A 134 18.74 -6.19 -17.93
N PHE A 135 17.74 -6.23 -17.04
CA PHE A 135 17.86 -5.72 -15.68
C PHE A 135 18.92 -6.49 -14.88
N LEU A 136 18.89 -7.82 -14.91
CA LEU A 136 19.87 -8.64 -14.20
C LEU A 136 21.29 -8.42 -14.73
N ASP A 137 21.46 -8.30 -16.05
CA ASP A 137 22.74 -8.01 -16.69
C ASP A 137 23.26 -6.62 -16.26
N TYR A 138 22.36 -5.62 -16.13
CA TYR A 138 22.71 -4.29 -15.61
C TYR A 138 23.16 -4.37 -14.15
N MET A 139 22.42 -5.08 -13.31
CA MET A 139 22.74 -5.22 -11.88
C MET A 139 24.01 -6.05 -11.62
N ALA A 140 24.37 -6.93 -12.53
CA ALA A 140 25.59 -7.74 -12.43
C ALA A 140 26.87 -7.01 -12.87
N LYS A 141 26.73 -5.82 -13.51
CA LYS A 141 27.90 -5.02 -13.90
C LYS A 141 28.66 -4.57 -12.65
N LYS A 142 29.93 -4.98 -12.58
CA LYS A 142 30.85 -4.48 -11.56
C LYS A 142 31.42 -3.15 -12.03
N GLU A 143 31.25 -2.11 -11.20
CA GLU A 143 31.92 -0.86 -11.43
C GLU A 143 33.43 -1.01 -11.22
N ASP A 144 34.24 -0.46 -12.12
CA ASP A 144 35.68 -0.35 -11.90
C ASP A 144 35.97 0.77 -10.86
N THR A 145 36.07 0.39 -9.61
CA THR A 145 36.21 1.30 -8.47
C THR A 145 37.66 1.71 -8.20
N LYS A 146 38.50 1.87 -9.22
CA LYS A 146 39.91 2.30 -9.06
C LYS A 146 40.08 3.78 -8.64
N GLY A 147 39.02 4.56 -8.71
CA GLY A 147 39.00 5.97 -8.35
C GLY A 147 38.51 6.25 -6.91
N PRO A 148 38.58 7.52 -6.46
CA PRO A 148 38.01 7.93 -5.19
C PRO A 148 36.48 7.75 -5.22
N ARG A 149 35.92 7.19 -4.15
CA ARG A 149 34.47 7.08 -3.99
C ARG A 149 33.93 8.43 -3.51
N ILE A 150 33.05 9.02 -4.28
CA ILE A 150 32.38 10.27 -3.94
C ILE A 150 30.89 9.95 -3.72
N ALA A 151 30.33 10.38 -2.59
CA ALA A 151 28.92 10.28 -2.30
C ALA A 151 28.31 11.68 -2.21
N TYR A 152 27.24 11.92 -2.96
CA TYR A 152 26.46 13.15 -2.90
C TYR A 152 25.16 12.90 -2.15
N PHE A 153 24.91 13.67 -1.11
CA PHE A 153 23.69 13.57 -0.30
C PHE A 153 22.85 14.82 -0.50
N SER A 154 21.64 14.65 -0.99
CA SER A 154 20.68 15.73 -1.19
C SER A 154 19.26 15.23 -0.92
N MET A 155 18.36 16.13 -0.55
CA MET A 155 16.92 15.89 -0.53
C MET A 155 16.25 16.29 -1.85
N GLU A 156 17.03 16.72 -2.84
CA GLU A 156 16.57 17.20 -4.13
C GLU A 156 17.17 16.35 -5.25
N TYR A 157 16.36 15.44 -5.82
CA TYR A 157 16.71 14.64 -6.99
C TYR A 157 15.55 14.57 -7.96
N GLY A 158 15.75 15.01 -9.19
CA GLY A 158 14.76 14.96 -10.27
C GLY A 158 14.85 13.68 -11.09
N LEU A 159 14.67 12.53 -10.49
CA LEU A 159 14.83 11.23 -11.15
C LEU A 159 13.57 10.81 -11.92
N HIS A 160 12.42 10.81 -11.29
CA HIS A 160 11.14 10.44 -11.91
C HIS A 160 9.96 11.04 -11.13
N ALA A 161 8.85 11.32 -11.82
CA ALA A 161 7.65 11.90 -11.23
C ALA A 161 6.99 11.07 -10.13
N SER A 162 7.25 9.75 -10.09
CA SER A 162 6.79 8.86 -9.01
C SER A 162 7.55 9.08 -7.69
N LEU A 163 8.76 9.62 -7.75
CA LEU A 163 9.56 10.00 -6.58
C LEU A 163 9.20 11.44 -6.20
N LYS A 164 8.28 11.59 -5.27
CA LYS A 164 7.73 12.89 -4.84
C LYS A 164 8.66 13.60 -3.85
N ILE A 165 9.84 13.99 -4.30
CA ILE A 165 10.75 14.87 -3.58
C ILE A 165 10.91 16.18 -4.36
N TYR A 166 11.32 17.25 -3.66
CA TYR A 166 11.60 18.51 -4.32
C TYR A 166 12.76 18.34 -5.30
N SER A 167 12.60 18.87 -6.51
CA SER A 167 13.56 18.63 -7.58
C SER A 167 13.90 19.86 -8.40
N GLY A 168 13.66 21.07 -7.98
CA GLY A 168 14.02 22.28 -8.72
C GLY A 168 15.23 22.16 -9.66
N GLY A 169 15.77 23.19 -10.19
CA GLY A 169 16.90 23.13 -11.15
C GLY A 169 18.11 22.33 -10.62
N LEU A 170 18.42 22.48 -9.33
CA LEU A 170 19.49 21.72 -8.67
C LEU A 170 19.19 20.22 -8.64
N GLY A 171 17.95 19.84 -8.31
CA GLY A 171 17.56 18.44 -8.24
C GLY A 171 17.59 17.74 -9.60
N ILE A 172 17.26 18.45 -10.68
CA ILE A 172 17.35 17.91 -12.04
C ILE A 172 18.81 17.63 -12.40
N ILE A 173 19.73 18.58 -12.15
CA ILE A 173 21.16 18.38 -12.42
C ILE A 173 21.75 17.26 -11.56
N ALA A 174 21.30 17.13 -10.32
CA ALA A 174 21.78 16.08 -9.42
C ALA A 174 21.24 14.69 -9.77
N GLY A 175 20.10 14.62 -10.45
CA GLY A 175 19.46 13.38 -10.87
C GLY A 175 19.94 12.83 -12.22
N ASP A 176 20.47 13.71 -13.06
CA ASP A 176 21.01 13.36 -14.39
C ASP A 176 22.41 12.76 -14.28
#